data_2db8856ae4e2d21aafe6b33d784329e3
#
_entry.id   2db8856ae4e2d21aafe6b33d784329e3
#
_cell.length_a   1.000
_cell.length_b   1.000
_cell.length_c   1.000
_cell.angle_alpha   90.00
_cell.angle_beta   90.00
_cell.angle_gamma   90.00
#
_symmetry.space_group_name_H-M   'P 1'
#
loop_
_entity.id
_entity.type
_entity.pdbx_description
1 polymer ?
#
loop_
_entity_poly.entity_id
_entity_poly.type
_entity_poly.pdbx_seq_one_letter_code
_entity_poly.pdbx_strand_id
1 'polypeptide(L)'
;MRQDPNALIVVCGDFNNHMDFVIEQLQPLDFAPALEQGTETHRLGGHLDQVFARNMEIGAVVMSPEYSDEVSDHRCIKVSLKPKQH
;
A
#
# COMPACT_ATOMS: atom_id res chain seq x y z
N MET A 1 18.08 -14.49 -4.71
CA MET A 1 16.90 -15.35 -4.88
C MET A 1 16.15 -14.94 -6.14
N ARG A 2 15.87 -15.90 -6.98
CA ARG A 2 15.10 -15.64 -8.18
C ARG A 2 13.63 -15.56 -7.85
N GLN A 3 13.01 -14.46 -8.23
CA GLN A 3 11.55 -14.35 -8.12
C GLN A 3 10.90 -14.84 -9.40
N ASP A 4 9.84 -15.60 -9.23
CA ASP A 4 8.98 -15.97 -10.35
C ASP A 4 8.28 -14.71 -10.87
N PRO A 5 8.44 -14.35 -12.16
CA PRO A 5 7.79 -13.14 -12.70
C PRO A 5 6.27 -13.20 -12.66
N ASN A 6 5.68 -14.39 -12.48
CA ASN A 6 4.23 -14.55 -12.39
C ASN A 6 3.72 -14.63 -10.94
N ALA A 7 4.61 -14.52 -9.95
CA ALA A 7 4.21 -14.60 -8.56
C ALA A 7 3.30 -13.41 -8.19
N LEU A 8 2.30 -13.70 -7.37
CA LEU A 8 1.43 -12.68 -6.78
C LEU A 8 2.10 -12.20 -5.49
N ILE A 9 2.53 -10.94 -5.48
CA ILE A 9 3.30 -10.40 -4.36
C ILE A 9 2.63 -9.13 -3.86
N VAL A 10 2.49 -9.02 -2.55
CA VAL A 10 2.00 -7.82 -1.88
C VAL A 10 3.07 -7.36 -0.90
N VAL A 11 3.41 -6.08 -0.96
CA VAL A 11 4.31 -5.42 -0.02
C VAL A 11 3.51 -4.32 0.66
N CYS A 12 3.44 -4.34 1.97
CA CYS A 12 2.71 -3.33 2.72
C CYS A 12 3.46 -2.96 3.99
N GLY A 13 3.21 -1.76 4.48
CA GLY A 13 3.80 -1.31 5.71
C GLY A 13 3.74 0.19 5.92
N ASP A 14 4.32 0.61 7.02
CA ASP A 14 4.55 2.00 7.38
C ASP A 14 5.95 2.37 6.90
N PHE A 15 6.03 3.22 5.90
CA PHE A 15 7.30 3.63 5.31
C PHE A 15 7.76 5.00 5.80
N ASN A 16 6.98 5.63 6.68
CA ASN A 16 7.28 6.93 7.26
C ASN A 16 7.64 7.96 6.16
N ASN A 17 8.73 8.69 6.34
CA ASN A 17 9.19 9.69 5.37
C ASN A 17 10.02 9.10 4.23
N HIS A 18 10.09 7.76 4.14
CA HIS A 18 10.84 7.07 3.08
C HIS A 18 9.95 6.59 1.93
N MET A 19 8.70 7.03 1.89
CA MET A 19 7.72 6.58 0.88
C MET A 19 8.24 6.77 -0.55
N ASP A 20 8.80 7.93 -0.86
CA ASP A 20 9.29 8.22 -2.22
C ASP A 20 10.44 7.29 -2.60
N PHE A 21 11.33 7.01 -1.65
CA PHE A 21 12.43 6.07 -1.88
C PHE A 21 11.88 4.65 -2.17
N VAL A 22 10.89 4.22 -1.40
CA VAL A 22 10.30 2.89 -1.58
C VAL A 22 9.61 2.79 -2.94
N ILE A 23 8.88 3.80 -3.36
CA ILE A 23 8.23 3.85 -4.68
C ILE A 23 9.29 3.71 -5.78
N GLU A 24 10.40 4.44 -5.68
CA GLU A 24 11.49 4.38 -6.65
C GLU A 24 12.10 2.97 -6.76
N GLN A 25 12.14 2.23 -5.65
CA GLN A 25 12.68 0.87 -5.64
C GLN A 25 11.70 -0.16 -6.19
N LEU A 26 10.41 0.01 -5.95
CA LEU A 26 9.41 -0.99 -6.30
C LEU A 26 8.81 -0.81 -7.69
N GLN A 27 8.72 0.43 -8.17
CA GLN A 27 8.12 0.72 -9.47
C GLN A 27 8.81 0.00 -10.64
N PRO A 28 10.16 -0.03 -10.73
CA PRO A 28 10.82 -0.77 -11.80
C PRO A 28 10.61 -2.29 -11.73
N LEU A 29 10.13 -2.80 -10.60
CA LEU A 29 9.84 -4.22 -10.40
C LEU A 29 8.36 -4.54 -10.66
N ASP A 30 7.63 -3.64 -11.31
CA ASP A 30 6.22 -3.78 -11.66
C ASP A 30 5.25 -3.81 -10.48
N PHE A 31 5.65 -3.26 -9.34
CA PHE A 31 4.73 -3.05 -8.22
C PHE A 31 3.93 -1.76 -8.43
N ALA A 32 2.64 -1.84 -8.18
CA ALA A 32 1.75 -0.69 -8.25
C ALA A 32 1.19 -0.36 -6.86
N PRO A 33 1.17 0.94 -6.48
CA PRO A 33 0.60 1.34 -5.19
C PRO A 33 -0.94 1.30 -5.25
N ALA A 34 -1.55 0.91 -4.15
CA ALA A 34 -3.01 0.84 -4.04
C ALA A 34 -3.64 2.16 -3.64
N LEU A 35 -2.95 2.96 -2.84
CA LEU A 35 -3.44 4.27 -2.41
C LEU A 35 -2.85 5.37 -3.28
N GLU A 36 -3.68 6.36 -3.62
CA GLU A 36 -3.21 7.52 -4.36
C GLU A 36 -2.16 8.28 -3.55
N GLN A 37 -1.20 8.87 -4.25
CA GLN A 37 -0.16 9.68 -3.62
C GLN A 37 -0.79 10.83 -2.85
N GLY A 38 -0.33 11.04 -1.63
CA GLY A 38 -0.84 12.11 -0.76
C GLY A 38 -2.03 11.70 0.10
N THR A 39 -2.52 10.44 -0.01
CA THR A 39 -3.58 9.95 0.87
C THR A 39 -3.11 9.97 2.33
N GLU A 40 -3.87 10.61 3.21
CA GLU A 40 -3.52 10.64 4.63
C GLU A 40 -3.79 9.27 5.28
N THR A 41 -2.74 8.70 5.87
CA THR A 41 -2.80 7.39 6.55
C THR A 41 -2.44 7.49 8.03
N HIS A 42 -2.14 8.68 8.52
CA HIS A 42 -1.81 8.92 9.92
C HIS A 42 -2.75 9.98 10.50
N ARG A 43 -3.09 9.85 11.80
CA ARG A 43 -3.99 10.75 12.49
C ARG A 43 -3.53 12.22 12.45
N LEU A 44 -2.22 12.45 12.51
CA LEU A 44 -1.64 13.79 12.45
C LEU A 44 -1.38 14.25 11.01
N GLY A 45 -1.82 13.49 10.01
CA GLY A 45 -1.61 13.77 8.60
C GLY A 45 -0.40 13.04 8.04
N GLY A 46 -0.24 13.10 6.73
CA GLY A 46 0.87 12.48 6.03
C GLY A 46 0.52 11.11 5.41
N HIS A 47 1.19 10.81 4.31
CA HIS A 47 1.06 9.54 3.59
C HIS A 47 2.22 8.64 4.00
N LEU A 48 2.05 7.90 5.10
CA LEU A 48 3.11 7.10 5.70
C LEU A 48 3.01 5.61 5.38
N ASP A 49 1.80 5.15 5.07
CA ASP A 49 1.51 3.73 4.86
C ASP A 49 1.08 3.50 3.42
N GLN A 50 1.45 2.34 2.88
CA GLN A 50 1.11 1.98 1.51
C GLN A 50 1.02 0.47 1.37
N VAL A 51 0.25 0.06 0.37
CA VAL A 51 0.17 -1.33 -0.07
C VAL A 51 0.56 -1.35 -1.55
N PHE A 52 1.55 -2.17 -1.88
CA PHE A 52 1.99 -2.36 -3.25
C PHE A 52 1.67 -3.78 -3.69
N ALA A 53 1.26 -3.94 -4.92
CA ALA A 53 0.95 -5.26 -5.47
C ALA A 53 1.59 -5.46 -6.83
N ARG A 54 1.94 -6.69 -7.11
CA ARG A 54 2.48 -7.14 -8.39
C ARG A 54 1.64 -8.30 -8.90
N ASN A 55 1.25 -8.25 -10.18
CA ASN A 55 0.41 -9.26 -10.84
C ASN A 55 -0.99 -9.40 -10.22
N MET A 56 -1.46 -8.36 -9.56
CA MET A 56 -2.78 -8.33 -8.92
C MET A 56 -3.47 -7.02 -9.22
N GLU A 57 -4.79 -7.06 -9.37
CA GLU A 57 -5.61 -5.88 -9.25
C GLU A 57 -5.81 -5.60 -7.76
N ILE A 58 -5.54 -4.38 -7.36
CA ILE A 58 -5.61 -4.01 -5.96
C ILE A 58 -6.45 -2.74 -5.80
N GLY A 59 -7.37 -2.79 -4.84
CA GLY A 59 -8.10 -1.63 -4.38
C GLY A 59 -7.86 -1.43 -2.91
N ALA A 60 -7.72 -0.19 -2.48
CA ALA A 60 -7.54 0.12 -1.07
C ALA A 60 -8.32 1.37 -0.69
N VAL A 61 -8.85 1.36 0.52
CA VAL A 61 -9.59 2.49 1.09
C VAL A 61 -9.08 2.72 2.51
N VAL A 62 -8.77 3.96 2.82
CA VAL A 62 -8.46 4.36 4.20
C VAL A 62 -9.76 4.42 4.97
N MET A 63 -9.83 3.68 6.08
CA MET A 63 -11.01 3.67 6.94
C MET A 63 -11.16 4.99 7.67
N SER A 64 -12.41 5.33 8.00
CA SER A 64 -12.67 6.59 8.73
C SER A 64 -12.01 6.57 10.10
N PRO A 65 -11.73 7.76 10.66
CA PRO A 65 -11.13 7.86 12.01
C PRO A 65 -11.90 7.13 13.10
N GLU A 66 -13.21 7.04 12.96
CA GLU A 66 -14.07 6.35 13.93
C GLU A 66 -13.68 4.89 14.15
N TYR A 67 -13.10 4.24 13.13
CA TYR A 67 -12.72 2.86 13.20
C TYR A 67 -11.25 2.64 13.58
N SER A 68 -10.41 3.68 13.47
CA SER A 68 -8.97 3.49 13.63
C SER A 68 -8.36 4.26 14.79
N ASP A 69 -8.91 5.41 15.18
CA ASP A 69 -8.28 6.28 16.19
C ASP A 69 -8.19 5.66 17.58
N GLU A 70 -9.09 4.76 17.94
CA GLU A 70 -9.05 4.05 19.23
C GLU A 70 -7.98 2.97 19.26
N VAL A 71 -7.53 2.52 18.09
CA VAL A 71 -6.60 1.40 17.95
C VAL A 71 -5.19 1.88 17.70
N SER A 72 -5.00 2.93 16.90
CA SER A 72 -3.68 3.35 16.45
C SER A 72 -3.71 4.81 15.98
N ASP A 73 -2.52 5.43 15.95
CA ASP A 73 -2.33 6.73 15.30
C ASP A 73 -2.40 6.61 13.77
N HIS A 74 -2.23 5.39 13.25
CA HIS A 74 -2.37 5.11 11.83
C HIS A 74 -3.80 4.77 11.49
N ARG A 75 -4.24 5.19 10.30
CA ARG A 75 -5.55 4.80 9.79
C ARG A 75 -5.54 3.33 9.38
N CYS A 76 -6.64 2.65 9.60
CA CYS A 76 -6.83 1.31 9.07
C CYS A 76 -7.03 1.38 7.56
N ILE A 77 -6.41 0.47 6.84
CA ILE A 77 -6.53 0.39 5.39
C ILE A 77 -7.25 -0.91 5.04
N LYS A 78 -8.38 -0.78 4.36
CA LYS A 78 -9.10 -1.94 3.84
C LYS A 78 -8.59 -2.23 2.43
N VAL A 79 -8.14 -3.45 2.19
CA VAL A 79 -7.52 -3.85 0.93
C VAL A 79 -8.35 -4.95 0.27
N SER A 80 -8.62 -4.79 -1.02
CA SER A 80 -9.23 -5.83 -1.84
C SER A 80 -8.21 -6.28 -2.87
N LEU A 81 -7.99 -7.58 -2.95
CA LEU A 81 -7.01 -8.18 -3.85
C LEU A 81 -7.70 -9.10 -4.82
N LYS A 82 -7.32 -9.02 -6.10
CA LYS A 82 -7.86 -9.87 -7.15
C LYS A 82 -6.73 -10.19 -8.13
N PRO A 83 -6.49 -11.47 -8.46
CA PRO A 83 -5.50 -11.80 -9.48
C PRO A 83 -5.89 -11.19 -10.82
N LYS A 84 -4.88 -10.71 -11.56
CA LYS A 84 -5.12 -10.23 -12.91
C LYS A 84 -5.56 -11.38 -13.80
N GLN A 85 -6.62 -11.12 -14.58
CA GLN A 85 -7.07 -12.07 -15.58
C GLN A 85 -6.30 -11.83 -16.87
N HIS A 86 -5.92 -12.92 -17.49
CA HIS A 86 -5.24 -12.90 -18.79
C HIS A 86 -6.21 -13.27 -19.89
#